data_5be470ea2b04f96c695f0f4303966010
#
_entry.id   5be470ea2b04f96c695f0f4303966010
#
_cell.length_a   1.000
_cell.length_b   1.000
_cell.length_c   1.000
_cell.angle_alpha   90.00
_cell.angle_beta   90.00
_cell.angle_gamma   90.00
#
_symmetry.space_group_name_H-M   'P 1'
#
loop_
_entity.id
_entity.type
_entity.pdbx_description
1 polymer ?
#
loop_
_entity_poly.entity_id
_entity_poly.type
_entity_poly.pdbx_seq_one_letter_code
_entity_poly.pdbx_strand_id
1 'polypeptide(L)'
;MKKVLLAVVGILFAATSFSQNALVASLSHGENVTYYYGIDALKNAVAAAASGDIINLSSGSFNATNISKGITVRGAGIDSPEPTYIVNEFLIDIPKDDAKRFMMEGIRCTNTMIFKGVFANPYFLKCQFNNIGRWDYEVTVSNIMFANCKITGELRAAANSSYILVNCFVSTLYKENDAAVTATNCVLIRGGEDFRGYNGQFFNCIFVSKDGGGYYAMPNVSQASNCIAVNFPSSFDLFRDLSVKPNCPSASKSYTEVFETFTGVYSDTEDFKLNEAGKAILGTDGKEIGLYGGLQPYDSTPTYPLISTMTVPAKTNDQGKMDVKVGISLPTE
;
A
#
# COMPACT_ATOMS: atom_id res chain seq x y z
N MET A 1 0.73 -37.76 45.96
CA MET A 1 1.58 -36.72 45.34
C MET A 1 1.64 -36.75 43.80
N LYS A 2 1.86 -37.91 43.16
CA LYS A 2 1.91 -37.97 41.66
C LYS A 2 0.62 -37.53 40.95
N LYS A 3 -0.55 -37.81 41.53
CA LYS A 3 -1.86 -37.40 40.90
C LYS A 3 -2.14 -35.89 41.02
N VAL A 4 -1.65 -35.24 42.05
CA VAL A 4 -1.79 -33.78 42.24
C VAL A 4 -0.84 -33.04 41.30
N LEU A 5 0.37 -33.58 41.07
CA LEU A 5 1.34 -32.99 40.12
C LEU A 5 0.81 -33.06 38.67
N LEU A 6 0.13 -34.14 38.27
CA LEU A 6 -0.47 -34.24 36.93
C LEU A 6 -1.60 -33.23 36.72
N ALA A 7 -2.41 -32.98 37.76
CA ALA A 7 -3.50 -32.00 37.70
C ALA A 7 -2.97 -30.55 37.58
N VAL A 8 -1.88 -30.23 38.28
CA VAL A 8 -1.24 -28.91 38.25
C VAL A 8 -0.56 -28.67 36.91
N VAL A 9 0.08 -29.68 36.31
CA VAL A 9 0.67 -29.60 34.97
C VAL A 9 -0.44 -29.47 33.91
N GLY A 10 -1.55 -30.18 34.04
CA GLY A 10 -2.70 -30.06 33.14
C GLY A 10 -3.36 -28.66 33.17
N ILE A 11 -3.43 -28.04 34.38
CA ILE A 11 -3.96 -26.68 34.55
C ILE A 11 -3.00 -25.62 33.98
N LEU A 12 -1.68 -25.81 34.13
CA LEU A 12 -0.69 -24.95 33.52
C LEU A 12 -0.69 -24.99 31.99
N PHE A 13 -0.93 -26.17 31.38
CA PHE A 13 -1.08 -26.27 29.92
C PHE A 13 -2.42 -25.72 29.42
N ALA A 14 -3.48 -25.75 30.21
CA ALA A 14 -4.76 -25.14 29.84
C ALA A 14 -4.75 -23.60 29.97
N ALA A 15 -3.83 -23.03 30.78
CA ALA A 15 -3.70 -21.58 30.95
C ALA A 15 -2.87 -20.91 29.86
N THR A 16 -2.20 -21.66 28.98
CA THR A 16 -1.48 -21.14 27.81
C THR A 16 -2.25 -21.28 26.51
N SER A 17 -3.57 -21.43 26.55
CA SER A 17 -4.38 -21.11 25.39
C SER A 17 -4.27 -19.61 25.13
N PHE A 18 -3.22 -19.22 24.43
CA PHE A 18 -3.19 -17.90 23.79
C PHE A 18 -4.51 -17.77 23.06
N SER A 19 -5.29 -16.77 23.41
CA SER A 19 -6.37 -16.29 22.54
C SER A 19 -5.72 -15.96 21.21
N GLN A 20 -5.70 -16.92 20.28
CA GLN A 20 -5.45 -16.58 18.88
C GLN A 20 -6.55 -15.59 18.54
N ASN A 21 -6.18 -14.33 18.26
CA ASN A 21 -7.13 -13.37 17.75
C ASN A 21 -7.83 -14.03 16.57
N ALA A 22 -9.12 -14.34 16.73
CA ALA A 22 -9.86 -15.03 15.69
C ALA A 22 -9.82 -14.15 14.46
N LEU A 23 -9.33 -14.69 13.33
CA LEU A 23 -9.42 -14.03 12.04
C LEU A 23 -10.89 -13.83 11.69
N VAL A 24 -11.29 -12.59 11.52
CA VAL A 24 -12.69 -12.20 11.27
C VAL A 24 -12.76 -11.29 10.05
N ALA A 25 -13.69 -11.59 9.16
CA ALA A 25 -14.16 -10.68 8.13
C ALA A 25 -15.63 -10.33 8.42
N SER A 26 -15.93 -9.04 8.57
CA SER A 26 -17.31 -8.57 8.64
C SER A 26 -17.72 -8.01 7.29
N LEU A 27 -18.83 -8.53 6.75
CA LEU A 27 -19.45 -8.05 5.52
C LEU A 27 -20.65 -7.17 5.87
N SER A 28 -20.61 -5.91 5.47
CA SER A 28 -21.71 -4.97 5.63
C SER A 28 -22.46 -4.80 4.30
N HIS A 29 -23.75 -5.14 4.29
CA HIS A 29 -24.68 -4.93 3.19
C HIS A 29 -25.84 -4.06 3.67
N GLY A 30 -25.80 -2.77 3.37
CA GLY A 30 -26.70 -1.79 3.97
C GLY A 30 -26.56 -1.77 5.51
N GLU A 31 -27.65 -2.01 6.22
CA GLU A 31 -27.67 -2.08 7.68
C GLU A 31 -27.33 -3.48 8.24
N ASN A 32 -27.24 -4.49 7.38
CA ASN A 32 -26.96 -5.87 7.80
C ASN A 32 -25.47 -6.14 7.85
N VAL A 33 -25.00 -6.82 8.90
CA VAL A 33 -23.62 -7.25 9.06
C VAL A 33 -23.56 -8.75 9.25
N THR A 34 -22.74 -9.42 8.43
CA THR A 34 -22.49 -10.87 8.53
C THR A 34 -21.02 -11.10 8.83
N TYR A 35 -20.71 -12.04 9.70
CA TYR A 35 -19.36 -12.36 10.13
C TYR A 35 -18.89 -13.69 9.58
N TYR A 36 -17.65 -13.73 9.09
CA TYR A 36 -16.95 -14.93 8.63
C TYR A 36 -15.68 -15.10 9.45
N TYR A 37 -15.29 -16.34 9.73
CA TYR A 37 -14.19 -16.64 10.64
C TYR A 37 -13.14 -17.53 9.97
N GLY A 38 -11.90 -17.42 10.43
CA GLY A 38 -10.77 -18.22 10.00
C GLY A 38 -10.02 -17.65 8.79
N ILE A 39 -9.01 -18.39 8.33
CA ILE A 39 -8.08 -17.96 7.30
C ILE A 39 -8.77 -17.67 5.93
N ASP A 40 -9.89 -18.32 5.65
CA ASP A 40 -10.70 -18.15 4.44
C ASP A 40 -11.87 -17.14 4.63
N ALA A 41 -11.90 -16.39 5.74
CA ALA A 41 -12.97 -15.44 6.04
C ALA A 41 -13.13 -14.39 4.93
N LEU A 42 -12.02 -13.85 4.39
CA LEU A 42 -12.06 -12.93 3.25
C LEU A 42 -12.72 -13.57 2.03
N LYS A 43 -12.32 -14.79 1.66
CA LYS A 43 -12.89 -15.52 0.52
C LYS A 43 -14.39 -15.69 0.66
N ASN A 44 -14.85 -16.09 1.85
CA ASN A 44 -16.27 -16.32 2.12
C ASN A 44 -17.07 -15.01 2.08
N ALA A 45 -16.51 -13.93 2.64
CA ALA A 45 -17.12 -12.60 2.59
C ALA A 45 -17.23 -12.08 1.15
N VAL A 46 -16.15 -12.17 0.34
CA VAL A 46 -16.16 -11.77 -1.08
C VAL A 46 -17.17 -12.57 -1.90
N ALA A 47 -17.30 -13.86 -1.64
CA ALA A 47 -18.29 -14.71 -2.32
C ALA A 47 -19.73 -14.25 -2.05
N ALA A 48 -20.04 -13.86 -0.79
CA ALA A 48 -21.35 -13.41 -0.37
C ALA A 48 -21.65 -11.92 -0.69
N ALA A 49 -20.62 -11.09 -0.88
CA ALA A 49 -20.78 -9.67 -1.10
C ALA A 49 -21.52 -9.34 -2.40
N ALA A 50 -22.26 -8.27 -2.39
CA ALA A 50 -22.76 -7.56 -3.58
C ALA A 50 -21.87 -6.35 -3.89
N SER A 51 -21.98 -5.81 -5.11
CA SER A 51 -21.28 -4.59 -5.49
C SER A 51 -21.72 -3.41 -4.62
N GLY A 52 -20.76 -2.68 -4.08
CA GLY A 52 -20.96 -1.59 -3.12
C GLY A 52 -20.85 -1.98 -1.65
N ASP A 53 -20.73 -3.27 -1.34
CA ASP A 53 -20.55 -3.73 0.03
C ASP A 53 -19.18 -3.40 0.60
N ILE A 54 -19.10 -3.44 1.94
CA ILE A 54 -17.87 -3.19 2.69
C ILE A 54 -17.49 -4.45 3.47
N ILE A 55 -16.24 -4.89 3.30
CA ILE A 55 -15.63 -5.97 4.08
C ILE A 55 -14.55 -5.36 4.96
N ASN A 56 -14.70 -5.51 6.29
CA ASN A 56 -13.65 -5.13 7.23
C ASN A 56 -12.98 -6.41 7.77
N LEU A 57 -11.66 -6.42 7.73
CA LEU A 57 -10.82 -7.52 8.18
C LEU A 57 -10.18 -7.18 9.52
N SER A 58 -10.17 -8.13 10.45
CA SER A 58 -9.32 -8.03 11.65
C SER A 58 -7.84 -8.03 11.26
N SER A 59 -6.97 -7.74 12.22
CA SER A 59 -5.54 -8.05 12.11
C SER A 59 -5.32 -9.54 11.86
N GLY A 60 -4.15 -9.88 11.27
CA GLY A 60 -3.73 -11.24 10.97
C GLY A 60 -3.72 -11.56 9.47
N SER A 61 -3.49 -12.83 9.11
CA SER A 61 -3.23 -13.26 7.74
C SER A 61 -4.41 -14.01 7.14
N PHE A 62 -4.96 -13.49 6.06
CA PHE A 62 -6.06 -14.08 5.29
C PHE A 62 -5.57 -14.64 3.96
N ASN A 63 -6.11 -15.79 3.56
CA ASN A 63 -5.90 -16.31 2.22
C ASN A 63 -6.47 -15.33 1.19
N ALA A 64 -5.70 -15.09 0.13
CA ALA A 64 -6.13 -14.30 -1.01
C ALA A 64 -7.34 -14.94 -1.71
N THR A 65 -8.13 -14.09 -2.34
CA THR A 65 -9.25 -14.50 -3.22
C THR A 65 -9.38 -13.50 -4.36
N ASN A 66 -9.80 -13.99 -5.52
CA ASN A 66 -10.08 -13.13 -6.66
C ASN A 66 -11.29 -12.25 -6.37
N ILE A 67 -11.20 -10.98 -6.76
CA ILE A 67 -12.24 -9.98 -6.56
C ILE A 67 -12.81 -9.58 -7.90
N SER A 68 -14.10 -9.84 -8.08
CA SER A 68 -14.82 -9.55 -9.33
C SER A 68 -16.01 -8.60 -9.14
N LYS A 69 -15.98 -7.79 -8.09
CA LYS A 69 -17.05 -6.86 -7.72
C LYS A 69 -16.47 -5.54 -7.22
N GLY A 70 -17.13 -4.43 -7.49
CA GLY A 70 -16.78 -3.12 -6.95
C GLY A 70 -17.15 -3.02 -5.46
N ILE A 71 -16.31 -3.56 -4.59
CA ILE A 71 -16.46 -3.58 -3.13
C ILE A 71 -15.36 -2.79 -2.44
N THR A 72 -15.55 -2.47 -1.18
CA THR A 72 -14.51 -1.89 -0.32
C THR A 72 -13.98 -2.96 0.63
N VAL A 73 -12.65 -3.14 0.68
CA VAL A 73 -11.97 -4.05 1.61
C VAL A 73 -11.05 -3.24 2.52
N ARG A 74 -11.24 -3.34 3.83
CA ARG A 74 -10.47 -2.60 4.85
C ARG A 74 -9.75 -3.55 5.80
N GLY A 75 -8.54 -3.21 6.16
CA GLY A 75 -7.71 -3.94 7.12
C GLY A 75 -7.34 -3.11 8.34
N ALA A 76 -6.48 -3.60 9.22
CA ALA A 76 -6.09 -2.94 10.47
C ALA A 76 -5.05 -1.80 10.30
N GLY A 77 -4.57 -1.56 9.09
CA GLY A 77 -3.50 -0.60 8.80
C GLY A 77 -2.15 -1.27 8.56
N ILE A 78 -1.34 -0.67 7.68
CA ILE A 78 -0.06 -1.27 7.28
C ILE A 78 1.05 -1.10 8.35
N ASP A 79 1.00 -0.04 9.14
CA ASP A 79 1.95 0.22 10.22
C ASP A 79 1.33 -0.04 11.61
N SER A 80 0.18 -0.76 11.65
CA SER A 80 -0.38 -1.28 12.89
C SER A 80 0.59 -2.24 13.57
N PRO A 81 0.63 -2.33 14.91
CA PRO A 81 1.38 -3.38 15.62
C PRO A 81 1.00 -4.80 15.16
N GLU A 82 -0.24 -5.00 14.78
CA GLU A 82 -0.76 -6.24 14.19
C GLU A 82 -1.46 -5.92 12.85
N PRO A 83 -0.73 -5.87 11.72
CA PRO A 83 -1.32 -5.56 10.43
C PRO A 83 -2.27 -6.64 9.91
N THR A 84 -3.12 -6.26 8.97
CA THR A 84 -3.86 -7.22 8.15
C THR A 84 -3.03 -7.59 6.93
N TYR A 85 -2.85 -8.89 6.70
CA TYR A 85 -2.16 -9.44 5.54
C TYR A 85 -3.13 -10.18 4.63
N ILE A 86 -3.01 -9.97 3.33
CA ILE A 86 -3.51 -10.88 2.30
C ILE A 86 -2.32 -11.65 1.76
N VAL A 87 -2.33 -12.97 1.95
CA VAL A 87 -1.26 -13.87 1.52
C VAL A 87 -1.66 -14.60 0.24
N ASN A 88 -0.65 -14.95 -0.58
CA ASN A 88 -0.80 -15.50 -1.92
C ASN A 88 -1.20 -14.47 -2.99
N GLU A 89 -1.12 -14.90 -4.24
CA GLU A 89 -1.49 -14.12 -5.42
C GLU A 89 -3.01 -14.05 -5.58
N PHE A 90 -3.53 -12.92 -6.09
CA PHE A 90 -4.95 -12.77 -6.42
C PHE A 90 -5.18 -11.81 -7.59
N LEU A 91 -6.34 -11.96 -8.21
CA LEU A 91 -6.79 -11.17 -9.34
C LEU A 91 -7.85 -10.15 -8.92
N ILE A 92 -7.77 -8.96 -9.52
CA ILE A 92 -8.87 -7.98 -9.55
C ILE A 92 -9.37 -7.95 -10.99
N ASP A 93 -10.58 -8.49 -11.20
CA ASP A 93 -11.22 -8.65 -12.51
C ASP A 93 -12.69 -8.20 -12.40
N ILE A 94 -12.90 -6.90 -12.34
CA ILE A 94 -14.21 -6.30 -12.11
C ILE A 94 -14.89 -6.10 -13.45
N PRO A 95 -16.16 -6.50 -13.63
CA PRO A 95 -16.90 -6.24 -14.84
C PRO A 95 -16.95 -4.75 -15.19
N LYS A 96 -16.81 -4.41 -16.48
CA LYS A 96 -16.79 -3.03 -16.98
C LYS A 96 -18.05 -2.24 -16.63
N ASP A 97 -19.18 -2.92 -16.53
CA ASP A 97 -20.49 -2.37 -16.22
C ASP A 97 -20.80 -2.30 -14.72
N ASP A 98 -19.87 -2.75 -13.86
CA ASP A 98 -20.01 -2.55 -12.41
C ASP A 98 -19.93 -1.05 -12.10
N ALA A 99 -21.07 -0.49 -11.68
CA ALA A 99 -21.20 0.93 -11.35
C ALA A 99 -20.46 1.33 -10.07
N LYS A 100 -19.98 0.35 -9.30
CA LYS A 100 -19.30 0.60 -8.04
C LYS A 100 -17.80 0.52 -8.18
N ARG A 101 -17.13 1.40 -7.46
CA ARG A 101 -15.68 1.45 -7.40
C ARG A 101 -15.13 0.38 -6.48
N PHE A 102 -14.09 -0.32 -6.92
CA PHE A 102 -13.28 -1.11 -6.01
C PHE A 102 -12.37 -0.21 -5.17
N MET A 103 -12.32 -0.47 -3.86
CA MET A 103 -11.41 0.20 -2.93
C MET A 103 -10.77 -0.80 -1.98
N MET A 104 -9.48 -0.63 -1.73
CA MET A 104 -8.74 -1.35 -0.68
C MET A 104 -8.01 -0.36 0.21
N GLU A 105 -8.07 -0.55 1.54
CA GLU A 105 -7.44 0.35 2.50
C GLU A 105 -6.79 -0.40 3.66
N GLY A 106 -5.57 0.03 4.05
CA GLY A 106 -4.91 -0.41 5.27
C GLY A 106 -4.48 -1.89 5.28
N ILE A 107 -4.12 -2.47 4.14
CA ILE A 107 -3.80 -3.89 3.97
C ILE A 107 -2.40 -4.09 3.41
N ARG A 108 -1.67 -5.08 3.93
CA ARG A 108 -0.41 -5.56 3.37
C ARG A 108 -0.66 -6.79 2.47
N CYS A 109 -0.34 -6.69 1.18
CA CYS A 109 -0.38 -7.79 0.22
C CYS A 109 1.03 -8.36 0.06
N THR A 110 1.25 -9.60 0.51
CA THR A 110 2.59 -10.20 0.59
C THR A 110 3.05 -10.86 -0.70
N ASN A 111 2.15 -11.00 -1.68
CA ASN A 111 2.44 -11.58 -2.99
C ASN A 111 1.97 -10.63 -4.10
N THR A 112 1.80 -11.13 -5.30
CA THR A 112 1.41 -10.33 -6.46
C THR A 112 -0.10 -10.09 -6.50
N MET A 113 -0.49 -8.81 -6.62
CA MET A 113 -1.84 -8.41 -7.00
C MET A 113 -1.86 -8.17 -8.50
N ILE A 114 -2.81 -8.78 -9.20
CA ILE A 114 -2.89 -8.75 -10.65
C ILE A 114 -4.21 -8.11 -11.07
N PHE A 115 -4.13 -7.18 -12.02
CA PHE A 115 -5.31 -6.69 -12.72
C PHE A 115 -5.60 -7.58 -13.92
N LYS A 116 -6.87 -7.81 -14.23
CA LYS A 116 -7.31 -8.54 -15.41
C LYS A 116 -8.57 -7.90 -16.00
N GLY A 117 -8.70 -7.95 -17.32
CA GLY A 117 -9.87 -7.43 -18.01
C GLY A 117 -9.88 -5.91 -18.20
N VAL A 118 -11.07 -5.34 -18.34
CA VAL A 118 -11.29 -3.91 -18.66
C VAL A 118 -12.19 -3.29 -17.62
N PHE A 119 -11.67 -2.40 -16.78
CA PHE A 119 -12.44 -1.64 -15.81
C PHE A 119 -11.78 -0.29 -15.49
N ALA A 120 -12.34 0.49 -14.59
CA ALA A 120 -11.84 1.84 -14.29
C ALA A 120 -11.90 2.18 -12.80
N ASN A 121 -11.02 3.12 -12.42
CA ASN A 121 -10.99 3.81 -11.13
C ASN A 121 -10.84 2.91 -9.90
N PRO A 122 -10.09 1.80 -9.89
CA PRO A 122 -9.78 1.13 -8.63
C PRO A 122 -8.93 2.06 -7.76
N TYR A 123 -9.18 2.01 -6.45
CA TYR A 123 -8.52 2.89 -5.49
C TYR A 123 -7.86 2.11 -4.37
N PHE A 124 -6.59 2.37 -4.17
CA PHE A 124 -5.79 1.77 -3.11
C PHE A 124 -5.30 2.89 -2.20
N LEU A 125 -5.66 2.81 -0.94
CA LEU A 125 -5.34 3.82 0.05
C LEU A 125 -4.57 3.19 1.20
N LYS A 126 -3.40 3.75 1.53
CA LYS A 126 -2.64 3.32 2.71
C LYS A 126 -2.37 1.81 2.73
N CYS A 127 -2.08 1.24 1.56
CA CYS A 127 -1.77 -0.18 1.39
C CYS A 127 -0.28 -0.42 1.16
N GLN A 128 0.17 -1.62 1.48
CA GLN A 128 1.50 -2.10 1.12
C GLN A 128 1.38 -3.29 0.19
N PHE A 129 2.10 -3.25 -0.92
CA PHE A 129 2.15 -4.33 -1.92
C PHE A 129 3.58 -4.80 -2.09
N ASN A 130 3.76 -6.13 -2.20
CA ASN A 130 5.02 -6.66 -2.71
C ASN A 130 5.09 -6.37 -4.22
N ASN A 131 4.26 -7.03 -5.02
CA ASN A 131 4.24 -6.81 -6.46
C ASN A 131 2.83 -6.48 -6.97
N ILE A 132 2.76 -5.67 -8.04
CA ILE A 132 1.54 -5.33 -8.75
C ILE A 132 1.75 -5.58 -10.25
N GLY A 133 0.84 -6.35 -10.85
CA GLY A 133 0.83 -6.68 -12.28
C GLY A 133 1.70 -7.89 -12.66
N ARG A 134 1.43 -8.43 -13.85
CA ARG A 134 2.16 -9.53 -14.51
C ARG A 134 2.14 -9.34 -16.02
N TRP A 135 3.13 -9.91 -16.71
CA TRP A 135 3.29 -9.79 -18.16
C TRP A 135 2.29 -10.61 -18.99
N ASP A 136 1.69 -11.63 -18.39
CA ASP A 136 0.89 -12.65 -19.07
C ASP A 136 -0.62 -12.38 -19.05
N TYR A 137 -1.05 -11.19 -18.64
CA TYR A 137 -2.45 -10.80 -18.63
C TYR A 137 -2.72 -9.59 -19.54
N GLU A 138 -3.73 -9.73 -20.39
CA GLU A 138 -4.29 -8.58 -21.09
C GLU A 138 -5.11 -7.75 -20.13
N VAL A 139 -4.70 -6.49 -19.98
CA VAL A 139 -5.26 -5.56 -19.00
C VAL A 139 -5.48 -4.22 -19.68
N THR A 140 -6.66 -3.64 -19.50
CA THR A 140 -6.91 -2.25 -19.82
C THR A 140 -7.66 -1.62 -18.63
N VAL A 141 -6.92 -1.09 -17.70
CA VAL A 141 -7.50 -0.47 -16.50
C VAL A 141 -7.14 1.02 -16.49
N SER A 142 -8.16 1.86 -16.44
CA SER A 142 -7.96 3.31 -16.41
C SER A 142 -8.04 3.88 -15.01
N ASN A 143 -7.22 4.90 -14.74
CA ASN A 143 -7.20 5.66 -13.50
C ASN A 143 -7.02 4.79 -12.26
N ILE A 144 -6.09 3.85 -12.31
CA ILE A 144 -5.69 3.07 -11.13
C ILE A 144 -5.02 4.04 -10.17
N MET A 145 -5.63 4.28 -9.02
CA MET A 145 -5.12 5.24 -8.06
C MET A 145 -4.52 4.55 -6.83
N PHE A 146 -3.27 4.89 -6.54
CA PHE A 146 -2.59 4.56 -5.30
C PHE A 146 -2.32 5.85 -4.54
N ALA A 147 -2.78 5.93 -3.29
CA ALA A 147 -2.52 7.06 -2.42
C ALA A 147 -1.96 6.57 -1.08
N ASN A 148 -0.88 7.20 -0.63
CA ASN A 148 -0.19 6.82 0.62
C ASN A 148 0.18 5.32 0.67
N CYS A 149 0.60 4.75 -0.46
CA CYS A 149 0.92 3.33 -0.58
C CYS A 149 2.42 3.08 -0.61
N LYS A 150 2.84 1.92 -0.11
CA LYS A 150 4.20 1.39 -0.27
C LYS A 150 4.18 0.21 -1.25
N ILE A 151 4.90 0.30 -2.37
CA ILE A 151 5.11 -0.81 -3.32
C ILE A 151 6.56 -1.24 -3.19
N THR A 152 6.80 -2.30 -2.42
CA THR A 152 8.14 -2.69 -1.95
C THR A 152 8.90 -3.60 -2.92
N GLY A 153 8.20 -4.21 -3.85
CA GLY A 153 8.76 -4.92 -4.99
C GLY A 153 8.50 -4.16 -6.29
N GLU A 154 7.76 -4.73 -7.22
CA GLU A 154 7.55 -4.19 -8.56
C GLU A 154 6.14 -3.66 -8.77
N LEU A 155 6.02 -2.46 -9.35
CA LEU A 155 4.81 -2.00 -10.04
C LEU A 155 5.01 -2.18 -11.55
N ARG A 156 4.28 -3.11 -12.14
CA ARG A 156 4.24 -3.32 -13.60
C ARG A 156 3.02 -2.63 -14.17
N ALA A 157 3.26 -1.50 -14.81
CA ALA A 157 2.22 -0.75 -15.48
C ALA A 157 1.92 -1.38 -16.85
N ALA A 158 0.78 -2.06 -16.93
CA ALA A 158 0.33 -2.76 -18.13
C ALA A 158 0.02 -1.81 -19.29
N ALA A 159 0.20 -2.27 -20.52
CA ALA A 159 -0.12 -1.54 -21.74
C ALA A 159 -1.58 -1.03 -21.73
N ASN A 160 -1.81 0.11 -22.36
CA ASN A 160 -3.13 0.75 -22.46
C ASN A 160 -3.82 1.05 -21.11
N SER A 161 -3.06 1.05 -20.02
CA SER A 161 -3.57 1.35 -18.67
C SER A 161 -3.01 2.66 -18.15
N SER A 162 -3.73 3.29 -17.21
CA SER A 162 -3.28 4.53 -16.58
C SER A 162 -3.24 4.42 -15.05
N TYR A 163 -2.13 4.90 -14.49
CA TYR A 163 -1.79 4.82 -13.08
C TYR A 163 -1.60 6.21 -12.50
N ILE A 164 -2.16 6.46 -11.34
CA ILE A 164 -2.02 7.70 -10.58
C ILE A 164 -1.43 7.35 -9.22
N LEU A 165 -0.25 7.88 -8.93
CA LEU A 165 0.47 7.67 -7.68
C LEU A 165 0.54 8.99 -6.92
N VAL A 166 0.06 9.01 -5.68
CA VAL A 166 0.09 10.20 -4.81
C VAL A 166 0.69 9.83 -3.46
N ASN A 167 1.76 10.51 -3.08
CA ASN A 167 2.49 10.26 -1.83
C ASN A 167 2.82 8.76 -1.65
N CYS A 168 3.36 8.14 -2.71
CA CYS A 168 3.69 6.72 -2.73
C CYS A 168 5.21 6.47 -2.75
N PHE A 169 5.60 5.39 -2.09
CA PHE A 169 6.90 4.77 -2.30
C PHE A 169 6.78 3.64 -3.33
N VAL A 170 7.68 3.61 -4.33
CA VAL A 170 7.74 2.54 -5.33
C VAL A 170 9.18 2.08 -5.50
N SER A 171 9.47 0.83 -5.14
CA SER A 171 10.83 0.27 -5.22
C SER A 171 11.26 0.03 -6.66
N THR A 172 10.37 -0.48 -7.49
CA THR A 172 10.68 -0.71 -8.92
C THR A 172 9.43 -0.44 -9.75
N LEU A 173 9.56 0.43 -10.74
CA LEU A 173 8.49 0.72 -11.68
C LEU A 173 8.88 0.19 -13.05
N TYR A 174 8.15 -0.79 -13.56
CA TYR A 174 8.20 -1.24 -14.95
C TYR A 174 7.01 -0.73 -15.73
N LYS A 175 7.21 -0.43 -16.98
CA LYS A 175 6.17 0.01 -17.86
C LYS A 175 6.20 -0.76 -19.18
N GLU A 176 5.03 -1.22 -19.58
CA GLU A 176 4.79 -1.66 -20.94
C GLU A 176 4.51 -0.47 -21.87
N ASN A 177 4.63 -0.69 -23.17
CA ASN A 177 4.32 0.34 -24.17
C ASN A 177 2.90 0.90 -23.93
N ASP A 178 2.74 2.20 -24.08
CA ASP A 178 1.47 2.93 -23.96
C ASP A 178 0.79 2.97 -22.57
N ALA A 179 1.43 2.43 -21.52
CA ALA A 179 0.97 2.71 -20.18
C ALA A 179 1.22 4.18 -19.80
N ALA A 180 0.30 4.82 -19.12
CA ALA A 180 0.46 6.18 -18.62
C ALA A 180 0.64 6.16 -17.10
N VAL A 181 1.66 6.87 -16.59
CA VAL A 181 1.89 7.01 -15.15
C VAL A 181 1.97 8.49 -14.79
N THR A 182 1.10 8.93 -13.88
CA THR A 182 1.19 10.25 -13.26
C THR A 182 1.56 10.06 -11.78
N ALA A 183 2.66 10.66 -11.35
CA ALA A 183 3.11 10.57 -9.97
C ALA A 183 3.31 11.96 -9.37
N THR A 184 2.80 12.13 -8.14
CA THR A 184 2.92 13.37 -7.38
C THR A 184 3.40 13.06 -5.98
N ASN A 185 4.41 13.78 -5.50
CA ASN A 185 4.98 13.62 -4.17
C ASN A 185 5.42 12.17 -3.87
N CYS A 186 6.07 11.51 -4.82
CA CYS A 186 6.49 10.13 -4.69
C CYS A 186 8.00 9.99 -4.51
N VAL A 187 8.40 8.89 -3.88
CA VAL A 187 9.79 8.39 -3.91
C VAL A 187 9.81 7.16 -4.81
N LEU A 188 10.57 7.24 -5.90
CA LEU A 188 10.66 6.21 -6.93
C LEU A 188 12.09 5.68 -6.98
N ILE A 189 12.28 4.44 -6.59
CA ILE A 189 13.61 3.81 -6.65
C ILE A 189 13.73 3.04 -7.95
N ARG A 190 14.92 3.07 -8.51
CA ARG A 190 15.29 2.26 -9.65
C ARG A 190 16.00 0.99 -9.17
N GLY A 191 15.48 -0.16 -9.56
CA GLY A 191 16.20 -1.44 -9.53
C GLY A 191 16.63 -1.83 -10.95
N GLY A 192 17.90 -2.06 -11.20
CA GLY A 192 18.49 -2.78 -12.35
C GLY A 192 18.17 -2.37 -13.80
N GLU A 193 16.96 -1.90 -14.10
CA GLU A 193 16.54 -1.50 -15.44
C GLU A 193 15.99 -0.07 -15.50
N ASP A 194 15.92 0.46 -16.70
CA ASP A 194 15.76 1.86 -17.00
C ASP A 194 14.38 2.44 -16.72
N PHE A 195 14.30 3.73 -16.36
CA PHE A 195 13.10 4.54 -16.54
C PHE A 195 12.73 4.74 -18.04
N ARG A 196 13.16 3.85 -18.92
CA ARG A 196 12.82 3.89 -20.34
C ARG A 196 11.33 3.63 -20.55
N GLY A 197 10.75 4.42 -21.39
CA GLY A 197 9.39 4.18 -21.87
C GLY A 197 8.29 4.78 -21.00
N TYR A 198 8.58 5.60 -19.97
CA TYR A 198 7.52 6.28 -19.23
C TYR A 198 6.84 7.32 -20.09
N ASN A 199 5.59 7.03 -20.44
CA ASN A 199 4.68 8.04 -20.92
C ASN A 199 3.92 8.58 -19.72
N GLY A 200 4.35 9.71 -19.16
CA GLY A 200 3.77 10.15 -17.90
C GLY A 200 4.20 11.54 -17.49
N GLN A 201 3.72 11.91 -16.33
CA GLN A 201 3.99 13.20 -15.70
C GLN A 201 4.42 12.99 -14.26
N PHE A 202 5.47 13.69 -13.85
CA PHE A 202 6.03 13.59 -12.50
C PHE A 202 6.12 14.97 -11.86
N PHE A 203 5.54 15.10 -10.66
CA PHE A 203 5.50 16.36 -9.92
C PHE A 203 6.01 16.12 -8.50
N ASN A 204 6.95 16.96 -8.05
CA ASN A 204 7.47 16.92 -6.69
C ASN A 204 8.02 15.53 -6.29
N CYS A 205 8.62 14.81 -7.22
CA CYS A 205 9.08 13.44 -7.01
C CYS A 205 10.59 13.36 -6.77
N ILE A 206 11.01 12.35 -6.02
CA ILE A 206 12.41 12.01 -5.77
C ILE A 206 12.70 10.69 -6.48
N PHE A 207 13.60 10.73 -7.45
CA PHE A 207 14.09 9.55 -8.17
C PHE A 207 15.41 9.10 -7.56
N VAL A 208 15.48 7.83 -7.19
CA VAL A 208 16.64 7.27 -6.51
C VAL A 208 17.27 6.16 -7.35
N SER A 209 18.57 6.23 -7.57
CA SER A 209 19.35 5.13 -8.12
C SER A 209 19.86 4.25 -6.98
N LYS A 210 19.42 2.97 -6.93
CA LYS A 210 19.82 2.02 -5.89
C LYS A 210 21.31 1.67 -5.94
N ASP A 211 21.87 1.55 -7.13
CA ASP A 211 23.21 1.03 -7.42
C ASP A 211 24.19 2.09 -7.93
N GLY A 212 23.79 3.35 -7.94
CA GLY A 212 24.60 4.44 -8.50
C GLY A 212 24.73 4.37 -10.03
N GLY A 213 24.00 3.44 -10.69
CA GLY A 213 23.93 3.34 -12.14
C GLY A 213 22.95 4.35 -12.75
N GLY A 214 23.22 4.79 -13.96
CA GLY A 214 22.36 5.73 -14.67
C GLY A 214 22.62 5.61 -16.17
N TYR A 215 22.02 4.64 -16.83
CA TYR A 215 22.34 4.42 -18.24
C TYR A 215 21.39 5.13 -19.20
N TYR A 216 20.19 5.49 -18.79
CA TYR A 216 19.21 6.12 -19.67
C TYR A 216 18.42 7.20 -18.96
N ALA A 217 18.32 8.36 -19.59
CA ALA A 217 17.41 9.41 -19.22
C ALA A 217 15.95 8.98 -19.46
N MET A 218 15.00 9.80 -19.12
CA MET A 218 13.56 9.57 -19.28
C MET A 218 13.06 10.02 -20.68
N PRO A 219 13.26 9.26 -21.77
CA PRO A 219 13.01 9.77 -23.12
C PRO A 219 11.52 9.96 -23.46
N ASN A 220 10.61 9.27 -22.75
CA ASN A 220 9.18 9.26 -23.05
C ASN A 220 8.32 9.92 -21.96
N VAL A 221 8.93 10.61 -21.00
CA VAL A 221 8.20 11.40 -20.02
C VAL A 221 7.79 12.72 -20.66
N SER A 222 6.50 13.04 -20.60
CA SER A 222 5.98 14.28 -21.17
C SER A 222 6.35 15.51 -20.35
N GLN A 223 6.48 15.35 -19.02
CA GLN A 223 6.79 16.43 -18.10
C GLN A 223 7.35 15.93 -16.78
N ALA A 224 8.32 16.64 -16.22
CA ALA A 224 8.70 16.58 -14.81
C ALA A 224 8.77 18.01 -14.25
N SER A 225 8.31 18.20 -13.01
CA SER A 225 8.37 19.51 -12.35
C SER A 225 8.75 19.35 -10.89
N ASN A 226 9.69 20.15 -10.41
CA ASN A 226 10.16 20.10 -9.02
C ASN A 226 10.63 18.69 -8.60
N CYS A 227 11.28 17.97 -9.52
CA CYS A 227 11.79 16.62 -9.27
C CYS A 227 13.31 16.64 -9.13
N ILE A 228 13.84 15.74 -8.30
CA ILE A 228 15.28 15.57 -8.12
C ILE A 228 15.72 14.12 -8.39
N ALA A 229 16.99 14.00 -8.78
CA ALA A 229 17.70 12.73 -8.89
C ALA A 229 18.62 12.54 -7.68
N VAL A 230 18.66 11.33 -7.12
CA VAL A 230 19.50 10.97 -5.97
C VAL A 230 20.32 9.74 -6.29
N ASN A 231 21.62 9.80 -5.99
CA ASN A 231 22.59 8.72 -6.18
C ASN A 231 22.78 8.25 -7.64
N PHE A 232 22.54 9.15 -8.61
CA PHE A 232 22.95 8.90 -9.99
C PHE A 232 24.41 9.37 -10.21
N PRO A 233 25.13 8.84 -11.20
CA PRO A 233 26.47 9.32 -11.54
C PRO A 233 26.48 10.83 -11.79
N SER A 234 27.53 11.53 -11.36
CA SER A 234 27.63 12.99 -11.48
C SER A 234 27.60 13.51 -12.91
N SER A 235 27.99 12.68 -13.88
CA SER A 235 27.93 12.98 -15.32
C SER A 235 26.57 12.69 -15.96
N PHE A 236 25.60 12.17 -15.20
CA PHE A 236 24.31 11.74 -15.72
C PHE A 236 23.19 12.70 -15.35
N ASP A 237 22.53 13.27 -16.35
CA ASP A 237 21.31 14.09 -16.18
C ASP A 237 20.08 13.22 -16.50
N LEU A 238 19.33 12.85 -15.45
CA LEU A 238 18.12 12.04 -15.57
C LEU A 238 17.05 12.73 -16.43
N PHE A 239 16.98 14.05 -16.38
CA PHE A 239 15.94 14.86 -17.02
C PHE A 239 16.37 15.46 -18.36
N ARG A 240 17.55 15.14 -18.88
CA ARG A 240 18.15 15.82 -20.07
C ARG A 240 17.22 15.81 -21.28
N ASP A 241 16.49 14.72 -21.51
CA ASP A 241 15.68 14.53 -22.72
C ASP A 241 14.23 15.07 -22.58
N LEU A 242 13.87 15.65 -21.44
CA LEU A 242 12.55 16.24 -21.24
C LEU A 242 12.48 17.66 -21.80
N SER A 243 11.40 17.93 -22.55
CA SER A 243 11.13 19.28 -23.07
C SER A 243 10.54 20.23 -22.00
N VAL A 244 9.81 19.68 -21.00
CA VAL A 244 9.20 20.43 -19.91
C VAL A 244 9.71 19.90 -18.58
N LYS A 245 10.64 20.63 -17.95
CA LYS A 245 11.30 20.22 -16.70
C LYS A 245 11.61 21.39 -15.75
N PRO A 246 10.63 22.22 -15.39
CA PRO A 246 10.89 23.32 -14.46
C PRO A 246 11.36 22.79 -13.11
N ASN A 247 12.41 23.42 -12.58
CA ASN A 247 13.01 23.08 -11.27
C ASN A 247 13.45 21.60 -11.13
N CYS A 248 13.90 20.99 -12.23
CA CYS A 248 14.52 19.67 -12.22
C CYS A 248 16.02 19.84 -12.47
N PRO A 249 16.88 19.84 -11.44
CA PRO A 249 18.31 20.03 -11.61
C PRO A 249 18.95 18.85 -12.35
N SER A 250 19.92 19.14 -13.21
CA SER A 250 20.68 18.10 -13.92
C SER A 250 21.63 17.33 -13.01
N ALA A 251 22.11 17.97 -11.93
CA ALA A 251 23.02 17.34 -10.98
C ALA A 251 22.24 16.45 -9.99
N SER A 252 22.70 15.21 -9.83
CA SER A 252 22.22 14.30 -8.81
C SER A 252 22.74 14.71 -7.43
N LYS A 253 21.92 14.46 -6.41
CA LYS A 253 22.29 14.60 -5.00
C LYS A 253 22.71 13.26 -4.41
N SER A 254 23.45 13.28 -3.30
CA SER A 254 23.68 12.08 -2.48
C SER A 254 22.49 11.80 -1.56
N TYR A 255 22.43 10.60 -0.99
CA TYR A 255 21.41 10.24 0.02
C TYR A 255 21.43 11.21 1.21
N THR A 256 22.63 11.51 1.73
CA THR A 256 22.83 12.37 2.91
C THR A 256 22.50 13.84 2.67
N GLU A 257 22.42 14.29 1.41
CA GLU A 257 21.95 15.63 1.06
C GLU A 257 20.43 15.75 1.02
N VAL A 258 19.69 14.62 1.10
CA VAL A 258 18.24 14.59 0.92
C VAL A 258 17.51 13.95 2.09
N PHE A 259 17.95 12.78 2.53
CA PHE A 259 17.22 11.97 3.53
C PHE A 259 17.87 12.04 4.91
N GLU A 260 17.05 11.84 5.95
CA GLU A 260 17.54 11.72 7.34
C GLU A 260 18.29 10.40 7.56
N THR A 261 17.73 9.28 7.11
CA THR A 261 18.24 7.93 7.40
C THR A 261 18.42 7.07 6.17
N PHE A 262 17.66 7.31 5.10
CA PHE A 262 17.65 6.43 3.94
C PHE A 262 18.98 6.43 3.18
N THR A 263 19.51 5.22 2.95
CA THR A 263 20.81 4.99 2.30
C THR A 263 20.72 4.14 1.02
N GLY A 264 19.52 4.00 0.45
CA GLY A 264 19.28 3.28 -0.81
C GLY A 264 18.78 1.84 -0.63
N VAL A 265 18.74 1.32 0.58
CA VAL A 265 18.20 -0.02 0.86
C VAL A 265 16.88 0.14 1.60
N TYR A 266 15.79 -0.34 0.97
CA TYR A 266 14.49 -0.35 1.62
C TYR A 266 14.46 -1.32 2.81
N SER A 267 13.85 -0.88 3.90
CA SER A 267 13.40 -1.71 5.02
C SER A 267 11.98 -1.34 5.41
N ASP A 268 11.26 -2.22 6.09
CA ASP A 268 9.88 -1.94 6.57
C ASP A 268 9.81 -0.78 7.57
N THR A 269 10.93 -0.42 8.19
CA THR A 269 11.05 0.70 9.12
C THR A 269 11.48 2.00 8.44
N GLU A 270 11.74 1.98 7.13
CA GLU A 270 12.14 3.17 6.38
C GLU A 270 10.96 4.11 6.19
N ASP A 271 11.14 5.38 6.56
CA ASP A 271 10.11 6.41 6.47
C ASP A 271 10.35 7.46 5.37
N PHE A 272 11.53 7.47 4.75
CA PHE A 272 11.92 8.42 3.69
C PHE A 272 11.83 9.90 4.08
N LYS A 273 11.95 10.22 5.36
CA LYS A 273 11.96 11.61 5.81
C LYS A 273 13.13 12.37 5.24
N LEU A 274 12.84 13.61 4.86
CA LEU A 274 13.85 14.52 4.36
C LEU A 274 14.57 15.18 5.54
N ASN A 275 15.91 15.32 5.42
CA ASN A 275 16.68 16.16 6.31
C ASN A 275 16.42 17.66 5.99
N GLU A 276 17.02 18.59 6.75
CA GLU A 276 16.78 20.03 6.59
C GLU A 276 17.14 20.54 5.18
N ALA A 277 18.17 19.98 4.54
CA ALA A 277 18.55 20.35 3.18
C ALA A 277 17.55 19.78 2.15
N GLY A 278 17.04 18.58 2.37
CA GLY A 278 15.98 17.98 1.57
C GLY A 278 14.65 18.74 1.66
N LYS A 279 14.24 19.14 2.86
CA LYS A 279 13.03 19.95 3.11
C LYS A 279 13.08 21.33 2.45
N ALA A 280 14.28 21.88 2.26
CA ALA A 280 14.45 23.13 1.54
C ALA A 280 14.17 23.03 0.03
N ILE A 281 14.03 21.81 -0.50
CA ILE A 281 13.65 21.59 -1.91
C ILE A 281 12.13 21.61 -2.00
N LEU A 282 11.59 22.72 -2.52
CA LEU A 282 10.16 22.95 -2.51
C LEU A 282 9.47 22.46 -3.78
N GLY A 283 8.30 21.88 -3.57
CA GLY A 283 7.38 21.48 -4.62
C GLY A 283 6.63 22.67 -5.24
N THR A 284 5.70 22.33 -6.14
CA THR A 284 4.86 23.33 -6.83
C THR A 284 3.92 24.09 -5.90
N ASP A 285 3.64 23.54 -4.74
CA ASP A 285 2.78 24.12 -3.68
C ASP A 285 3.56 24.86 -2.59
N GLY A 286 4.87 24.98 -2.72
CA GLY A 286 5.75 25.59 -1.73
C GLY A 286 6.01 24.76 -0.48
N LYS A 287 5.63 23.48 -0.48
CA LYS A 287 5.96 22.50 0.56
C LYS A 287 7.12 21.63 0.11
N GLU A 288 7.66 20.79 1.00
CA GLU A 288 8.70 19.83 0.64
C GLU A 288 8.22 18.85 -0.46
N ILE A 289 9.15 18.29 -1.20
CA ILE A 289 8.87 17.23 -2.19
C ILE A 289 8.88 15.83 -1.56
N GLY A 290 8.52 14.81 -2.32
CA GLY A 290 8.53 13.43 -1.84
C GLY A 290 7.34 13.08 -0.94
N LEU A 291 7.44 12.00 -0.17
CA LEU A 291 6.29 11.37 0.52
C LEU A 291 5.51 12.31 1.44
N TYR A 292 6.20 13.21 2.12
CA TYR A 292 5.59 14.12 3.11
C TYR A 292 5.23 15.48 2.54
N GLY A 293 5.42 15.68 1.24
CA GLY A 293 5.01 16.87 0.52
C GLY A 293 3.52 16.92 0.20
N GLY A 294 3.09 18.07 -0.32
CA GLY A 294 1.71 18.26 -0.79
C GLY A 294 0.70 18.61 0.29
N LEU A 295 -0.57 18.62 -0.11
CA LEU A 295 -1.68 18.98 0.78
C LEU A 295 -2.06 17.86 1.74
N GLN A 296 -1.81 16.62 1.35
CA GLN A 296 -2.08 15.42 2.15
C GLN A 296 -0.79 14.59 2.24
N PRO A 297 0.11 14.92 3.17
CA PRO A 297 1.35 14.18 3.36
C PRO A 297 1.11 12.68 3.58
N TYR A 298 2.14 11.87 3.35
CA TYR A 298 2.06 10.44 3.62
C TYR A 298 1.63 10.18 5.06
N ASP A 299 0.59 9.39 5.19
CA ASP A 299 0.06 8.89 6.45
C ASP A 299 -0.49 7.48 6.23
N SER A 300 -0.05 6.53 7.06
CA SER A 300 -0.46 5.13 7.00
C SER A 300 -1.63 4.79 7.92
N THR A 301 -2.09 5.74 8.75
CA THR A 301 -3.22 5.56 9.66
C THR A 301 -4.52 5.38 8.87
N PRO A 302 -5.26 4.28 9.04
CA PRO A 302 -6.54 4.09 8.34
C PRO A 302 -7.53 5.23 8.55
N THR A 303 -8.38 5.51 7.56
CA THR A 303 -9.37 6.62 7.61
C THR A 303 -10.66 6.27 8.34
N TYR A 304 -10.77 5.08 8.87
CA TYR A 304 -11.95 4.59 9.60
C TYR A 304 -11.60 4.23 11.05
N PRO A 305 -12.60 4.20 11.96
CA PRO A 305 -12.38 3.83 13.35
C PRO A 305 -11.80 2.41 13.49
N LEU A 306 -10.79 2.28 14.33
CA LEU A 306 -10.15 0.99 14.66
C LEU A 306 -10.47 0.59 16.10
N ILE A 307 -10.62 -0.70 16.35
CA ILE A 307 -10.63 -1.23 17.71
C ILE A 307 -9.19 -1.15 18.23
N SER A 308 -8.94 -0.24 19.16
CA SER A 308 -7.62 -0.02 19.76
C SER A 308 -7.34 -0.94 20.93
N THR A 309 -8.38 -1.34 21.65
CA THR A 309 -8.28 -2.26 22.78
C THR A 309 -9.53 -3.12 22.88
N MET A 310 -9.37 -4.37 23.28
CA MET A 310 -10.49 -5.25 23.60
C MET A 310 -10.12 -6.07 24.84
N THR A 311 -10.92 -5.95 25.88
CA THR A 311 -10.75 -6.73 27.10
C THR A 311 -11.94 -7.65 27.26
N VAL A 312 -11.69 -8.94 27.19
CA VAL A 312 -12.70 -10.00 27.42
C VAL A 312 -12.31 -10.69 28.72
N PRO A 313 -13.15 -10.66 29.77
CA PRO A 313 -12.84 -11.35 31.01
C PRO A 313 -12.85 -12.87 30.81
N ALA A 314 -11.95 -13.56 31.51
CA ALA A 314 -11.85 -15.03 31.44
C ALA A 314 -13.07 -15.78 32.03
N LYS A 315 -13.94 -15.07 32.75
CA LYS A 315 -15.13 -15.66 33.41
C LYS A 315 -16.31 -14.68 33.27
N THR A 316 -17.50 -15.24 33.24
CA THR A 316 -18.74 -14.48 33.40
C THR A 316 -18.85 -13.93 34.84
N ASN A 317 -19.53 -12.80 35.02
CA ASN A 317 -19.91 -12.26 36.31
C ASN A 317 -20.98 -13.18 36.99
N ASP A 318 -21.35 -12.84 38.24
CA ASP A 318 -22.32 -13.60 39.03
C ASP A 318 -23.72 -13.73 38.40
N GLN A 319 -24.00 -12.90 37.36
CA GLN A 319 -25.24 -12.94 36.60
C GLN A 319 -25.10 -13.76 35.30
N GLY A 320 -23.98 -14.46 35.08
CA GLY A 320 -23.69 -15.22 33.88
C GLY A 320 -23.39 -14.35 32.63
N LYS A 321 -23.13 -13.05 32.83
CA LYS A 321 -22.80 -12.10 31.74
C LYS A 321 -21.30 -11.88 31.66
N MET A 322 -20.85 -11.55 30.48
CA MET A 322 -19.46 -11.23 30.18
C MET A 322 -19.35 -9.73 29.88
N ASP A 323 -18.58 -9.00 30.69
CA ASP A 323 -18.38 -7.56 30.54
C ASP A 323 -17.20 -7.29 29.60
N VAL A 324 -17.51 -7.18 28.30
CA VAL A 324 -16.50 -6.86 27.28
C VAL A 324 -16.30 -5.34 27.20
N LYS A 325 -15.06 -4.90 27.33
CA LYS A 325 -14.66 -3.50 27.11
C LYS A 325 -13.99 -3.37 25.76
N VAL A 326 -14.47 -2.45 24.95
CA VAL A 326 -13.91 -2.14 23.63
C VAL A 326 -13.50 -0.68 23.61
N GLY A 327 -12.22 -0.43 23.36
CA GLY A 327 -11.71 0.91 23.06
C GLY A 327 -11.67 1.10 21.55
N ILE A 328 -12.10 2.26 21.08
CA ILE A 328 -12.07 2.63 19.66
C ILE A 328 -11.15 3.83 19.52
N SER A 329 -10.17 3.75 18.62
CA SER A 329 -9.41 4.90 18.15
C SER A 329 -10.05 5.47 16.89
N LEU A 330 -10.23 6.78 16.88
CA LEU A 330 -10.64 7.50 15.69
C LEU A 330 -9.39 7.97 14.93
N PRO A 331 -9.44 8.04 13.60
CA PRO A 331 -8.40 8.73 12.84
C PRO A 331 -8.26 10.16 13.36
N THR A 332 -7.05 10.64 13.52
CA THR A 332 -6.78 12.08 13.75
C THR A 332 -6.97 12.81 12.42
N GLU A 333 -7.75 13.89 12.44
CA GLU A 333 -7.92 14.80 11.29
C GLU A 333 -6.60 15.48 10.89
#